data_17fa10a39f8c43617c240669c3bcea6b
#
_entry.id   17fa10a39f8c43617c240669c3bcea6b
#
_cell.length_a   1.000
_cell.length_b   1.000
_cell.length_c   1.000
_cell.angle_alpha   90.00
_cell.angle_beta   90.00
_cell.angle_gamma   90.00
#
_symmetry.space_group_name_H-M   'P 1'
#
loop_
_entity.id
_entity.type
_entity.pdbx_description
1 polymer ?
#
loop_
_entity_poly.entity_id
_entity_poly.type
_entity_poly.pdbx_seq_one_letter_code
_entity_poly.pdbx_strand_id
1 'polypeptide(L)'
;MFVLTLFSFHLASAEVWIPDNEFGGYYDSNGTYTVIGAVKNSEDKAIVPAIVFHVKDDNRTISKSFTLSTVDAAKDIPFKIKLLEVQGKGVILEKPEVTFVVASHNAINVDVVYGKTLVKHPDGHTSGFIFNNGTTTVYGVKVYAVIYGRDGKFLDVGKSVEIIDKMEPGEKFAFSMYPDPTLASKVSYYSCFDLGADPTQTVAVERDGNKYYFTYLSSGYVTDAKFDDFQQKIILTARNPFPDTQFVNFMFPEESGDQKFSVISNGAAIDFLQSKDPDGYWHVAFNLPPKSTSYVSIDGFEEHPLLPVGNYRNYLLIIIPIAAAAISVIIWKKKSG
;
A
#
# COMPACT_ATOMS: atom_id res chain seq x y z
N MET A 1 -0.38 10.19 -60.90
CA MET A 1 -0.14 10.95 -59.65
C MET A 1 -0.54 10.02 -58.49
N PHE A 2 0.44 9.33 -57.91
CA PHE A 2 0.23 8.42 -56.73
C PHE A 2 0.33 9.26 -55.47
N VAL A 3 -0.74 9.34 -54.68
CA VAL A 3 -0.74 9.95 -53.37
C VAL A 3 -0.34 8.88 -52.37
N LEU A 4 0.92 8.97 -51.84
CA LEU A 4 1.41 8.13 -50.78
C LEU A 4 0.84 8.69 -49.45
N THR A 5 -0.16 8.05 -48.87
CA THR A 5 -0.67 8.34 -47.55
C THR A 5 0.30 7.73 -46.53
N LEU A 6 1.13 8.57 -45.91
CA LEU A 6 1.93 8.21 -44.77
C LEU A 6 1.02 8.01 -43.56
N PHE A 7 0.75 6.76 -43.18
CA PHE A 7 0.19 6.43 -41.89
C PHE A 7 1.28 6.59 -40.82
N SER A 8 1.20 7.65 -40.03
CA SER A 8 1.98 7.79 -38.81
C SER A 8 1.45 6.80 -37.78
N PHE A 9 2.13 5.67 -37.61
CA PHE A 9 1.91 4.81 -36.47
C PHE A 9 2.47 5.51 -35.25
N HIS A 10 1.60 6.06 -34.41
CA HIS A 10 1.97 6.39 -33.05
C HIS A 10 2.14 5.06 -32.32
N LEU A 11 3.37 4.64 -32.10
CA LEU A 11 3.68 3.60 -31.12
C LEU A 11 3.20 4.16 -29.77
N ALA A 12 2.13 3.60 -29.23
CA ALA A 12 1.76 3.87 -27.84
C ALA A 12 2.97 3.38 -27.00
N SER A 13 3.68 4.31 -26.39
CA SER A 13 4.71 3.96 -25.39
C SER A 13 3.96 3.38 -24.20
N ALA A 14 4.34 2.20 -23.76
CA ALA A 14 3.88 1.67 -22.49
C ALA A 14 4.29 2.65 -21.38
N GLU A 15 3.39 2.93 -20.47
CA GLU A 15 3.56 3.99 -19.48
C GLU A 15 2.90 3.60 -18.15
N VAL A 16 3.48 4.08 -17.07
CA VAL A 16 2.91 4.00 -15.71
C VAL A 16 2.70 5.41 -15.20
N TRP A 17 1.44 5.80 -14.95
CA TRP A 17 1.11 7.17 -14.61
C TRP A 17 -0.13 7.29 -13.73
N ILE A 18 -0.34 8.47 -13.17
CA ILE A 18 -1.60 8.89 -12.55
C ILE A 18 -2.25 9.92 -13.47
N PRO A 19 -3.49 9.67 -13.97
CA PRO A 19 -4.21 10.65 -14.78
C PRO A 19 -4.47 11.95 -14.03
N ASP A 20 -4.38 13.08 -14.70
CA ASP A 20 -4.58 14.41 -14.09
C ASP A 20 -5.96 14.60 -13.45
N ASN A 21 -6.95 13.87 -13.92
CA ASN A 21 -8.33 13.89 -13.42
C ASN A 21 -8.63 12.74 -12.42
N GLU A 22 -7.66 11.93 -12.08
CA GLU A 22 -7.82 10.77 -11.18
C GLU A 22 -6.86 10.85 -9.99
N PHE A 23 -6.58 12.05 -9.51
CA PHE A 23 -5.96 12.27 -8.21
C PHE A 23 -6.48 13.54 -7.57
N GLY A 24 -6.34 13.62 -6.26
CA GLY A 24 -6.76 14.79 -5.50
C GLY A 24 -6.38 14.67 -4.03
N GLY A 25 -6.62 15.75 -3.30
CA GLY A 25 -6.42 15.80 -1.86
C GLY A 25 -7.53 16.59 -1.21
N TYR A 26 -7.96 16.16 -0.04
CA TYR A 26 -9.00 16.80 0.75
C TYR A 26 -8.84 16.48 2.24
N TYR A 27 -9.48 17.29 3.10
CA TYR A 27 -9.61 16.95 4.50
C TYR A 27 -10.79 15.99 4.69
N ASP A 28 -10.51 14.78 5.18
CA ASP A 28 -11.54 13.77 5.45
C ASP A 28 -12.44 14.17 6.64
N SER A 29 -13.48 13.39 6.89
CA SER A 29 -14.43 13.61 7.98
C SER A 29 -13.80 13.65 9.38
N ASN A 30 -12.57 13.16 9.53
CA ASN A 30 -11.79 13.21 10.76
C ASN A 30 -10.82 14.40 10.82
N GLY A 31 -10.83 15.27 9.81
CA GLY A 31 -9.91 16.41 9.69
C GLY A 31 -8.49 16.04 9.31
N THR A 32 -8.26 14.86 8.74
CA THR A 32 -6.96 14.42 8.25
C THR A 32 -6.85 14.70 6.75
N TYR A 33 -5.75 15.34 6.32
CA TYR A 33 -5.51 15.53 4.89
C TYR A 33 -5.25 14.20 4.22
N THR A 34 -6.09 13.86 3.26
CA THR A 34 -6.09 12.57 2.59
C THR A 34 -5.84 12.77 1.10
N VAL A 35 -4.82 12.10 0.58
CA VAL A 35 -4.50 12.06 -0.86
C VAL A 35 -5.08 10.78 -1.44
N ILE A 36 -5.77 10.93 -2.56
CA ILE A 36 -6.45 9.85 -3.27
C ILE A 36 -6.03 9.84 -4.74
N GLY A 37 -6.03 8.67 -5.35
CA GLY A 37 -5.72 8.52 -6.77
C GLY A 37 -5.75 7.08 -7.24
N ALA A 38 -5.41 6.88 -8.52
CA ALA A 38 -5.20 5.56 -9.10
C ALA A 38 -3.98 5.59 -10.01
N VAL A 39 -3.05 4.64 -9.83
CA VAL A 39 -1.93 4.42 -10.74
C VAL A 39 -2.39 3.49 -11.84
N LYS A 40 -2.15 3.87 -13.09
CA LYS A 40 -2.42 3.06 -14.28
C LYS A 40 -1.14 2.39 -14.76
N ASN A 41 -1.23 1.10 -15.00
CA ASN A 41 -0.17 0.32 -15.60
C ASN A 41 -0.56 -0.09 -17.03
N SER A 42 0.01 0.56 -18.05
CA SER A 42 -0.16 0.12 -19.44
C SER A 42 1.00 -0.72 -19.97
N GLU A 43 1.95 -1.07 -19.10
CA GLU A 43 3.00 -2.02 -19.43
C GLU A 43 2.43 -3.42 -19.69
N ASP A 44 3.16 -4.25 -20.42
CA ASP A 44 2.84 -5.65 -20.67
C ASP A 44 3.28 -6.59 -19.52
N LYS A 45 3.68 -6.03 -18.39
CA LYS A 45 4.24 -6.72 -17.22
C LYS A 45 3.62 -6.21 -15.93
N ALA A 46 3.66 -7.07 -14.92
CA ALA A 46 3.37 -6.66 -13.56
C ALA A 46 4.48 -5.72 -13.03
N ILE A 47 4.09 -4.71 -12.28
CA ILE A 47 4.98 -3.68 -11.75
C ILE A 47 4.72 -3.45 -10.26
N VAL A 48 5.71 -2.91 -9.56
CA VAL A 48 5.56 -2.33 -8.22
C VAL A 48 5.76 -0.82 -8.35
N PRO A 49 4.68 -0.01 -8.28
CA PRO A 49 4.79 1.42 -8.41
C PRO A 49 5.20 2.10 -7.10
N ALA A 50 5.97 3.16 -7.22
CA ALA A 50 6.26 4.09 -6.13
C ALA A 50 5.80 5.49 -6.50
N ILE A 51 5.15 6.18 -5.56
CA ILE A 51 4.57 7.50 -5.73
C ILE A 51 5.28 8.47 -4.81
N VAL A 52 5.65 9.63 -5.33
CA VAL A 52 6.17 10.74 -4.54
C VAL A 52 5.17 11.89 -4.57
N PHE A 53 4.71 12.29 -3.40
CA PHE A 53 3.83 13.45 -3.23
C PHE A 53 4.63 14.66 -2.79
N HIS A 54 4.26 15.82 -3.35
CA HIS A 54 4.70 17.13 -2.90
C HIS A 54 3.48 17.94 -2.49
N VAL A 55 3.41 18.23 -1.20
CA VAL A 55 2.30 18.99 -0.62
C VAL A 55 2.84 20.29 -0.05
N LYS A 56 2.37 21.41 -0.57
CA LYS A 56 2.62 22.72 0.03
C LYS A 56 1.57 22.97 1.09
N ASP A 57 2.05 23.12 2.33
CA ASP A 57 1.25 23.32 3.53
C ASP A 57 1.69 24.64 4.16
N ASP A 58 0.97 25.73 3.85
CA ASP A 58 1.34 27.10 4.17
C ASP A 58 2.77 27.44 3.67
N ASN A 59 3.73 27.60 4.57
CA ASN A 59 5.11 27.99 4.25
C ASN A 59 6.09 26.81 4.13
N ARG A 60 5.62 25.57 4.19
CA ARG A 60 6.47 24.38 4.12
C ARG A 60 6.04 23.47 2.98
N THR A 61 7.00 22.77 2.41
CA THR A 61 6.74 21.68 1.44
C THR A 61 7.01 20.35 2.14
N ILE A 62 6.02 19.48 2.12
CA ILE A 62 6.10 18.13 2.64
C ILE A 62 6.25 17.21 1.43
N SER A 63 7.32 16.41 1.42
CA SER A 63 7.55 15.39 0.39
C SER A 63 7.47 14.00 1.03
N LYS A 64 6.66 13.12 0.46
CA LYS A 64 6.47 11.74 0.92
C LYS A 64 6.54 10.78 -0.24
N SER A 65 7.20 9.65 -0.02
CA SER A 65 7.27 8.54 -0.97
C SER A 65 6.57 7.32 -0.39
N PHE A 66 5.77 6.65 -1.24
CA PHE A 66 5.06 5.42 -0.89
C PHE A 66 5.24 4.41 -2.01
N THR A 67 5.52 3.17 -1.63
CA THR A 67 5.47 2.03 -2.54
C THR A 67 4.11 1.36 -2.41
N LEU A 68 3.46 1.06 -3.53
CA LEU A 68 2.18 0.36 -3.57
C LEU A 68 2.40 -1.14 -3.79
N SER A 69 1.33 -1.92 -3.69
CA SER A 69 1.33 -3.34 -4.03
C SER A 69 1.59 -3.57 -5.51
N THR A 70 1.91 -4.80 -5.88
CA THR A 70 2.09 -5.22 -7.28
C THR A 70 0.82 -4.97 -8.09
N VAL A 71 0.97 -4.44 -9.28
CA VAL A 71 -0.11 -4.16 -10.25
C VAL A 71 0.16 -4.96 -11.51
N ASP A 72 -0.77 -5.80 -11.91
CA ASP A 72 -0.65 -6.58 -13.14
C ASP A 72 -0.67 -5.72 -14.40
N ALA A 73 -0.24 -6.33 -15.50
CA ALA A 73 -0.31 -5.73 -16.82
C ALA A 73 -1.73 -5.23 -17.15
N ALA A 74 -1.84 -4.03 -17.69
CA ALA A 74 -3.09 -3.40 -18.10
C ALA A 74 -4.14 -3.26 -16.96
N LYS A 75 -3.68 -3.14 -15.71
CA LYS A 75 -4.53 -2.91 -14.52
C LYS A 75 -4.25 -1.55 -13.90
N ASP A 76 -5.18 -1.12 -13.05
CA ASP A 76 -5.08 0.12 -12.27
C ASP A 76 -5.09 -0.23 -10.80
N ILE A 77 -4.33 0.51 -9.96
CA ILE A 77 -4.36 0.35 -8.51
C ILE A 77 -4.80 1.66 -7.84
N PRO A 78 -5.98 1.70 -7.21
CA PRO A 78 -6.42 2.84 -6.42
C PRO A 78 -5.60 2.95 -5.12
N PHE A 79 -5.37 4.17 -4.66
CA PHE A 79 -4.73 4.43 -3.36
C PHE A 79 -5.44 5.52 -2.58
N LYS A 80 -5.41 5.41 -1.24
CA LYS A 80 -5.93 6.39 -0.29
C LYS A 80 -4.95 6.54 0.86
N ILE A 81 -4.23 7.65 0.91
CA ILE A 81 -3.09 7.87 1.81
C ILE A 81 -3.36 9.08 2.69
N LYS A 82 -3.28 8.90 4.00
CA LYS A 82 -3.49 9.94 5.00
C LYS A 82 -2.17 10.61 5.38
N LEU A 83 -2.10 11.93 5.29
CA LEU A 83 -0.93 12.74 5.62
C LEU A 83 -1.20 13.53 6.92
N LEU A 84 -0.80 12.96 8.05
CA LEU A 84 -1.08 13.51 9.38
C LEU A 84 -0.34 14.82 9.67
N GLU A 85 0.79 15.04 9.02
CA GLU A 85 1.61 16.22 9.16
C GLU A 85 1.07 17.44 8.41
N VAL A 86 0.09 17.26 7.52
CA VAL A 86 -0.56 18.34 6.78
C VAL A 86 -1.70 18.90 7.62
N GLN A 87 -1.63 20.18 7.99
CA GLN A 87 -2.59 20.82 8.90
C GLN A 87 -3.04 22.22 8.44
N GLY A 88 -2.41 22.75 7.38
CA GLY A 88 -2.72 24.08 6.85
C GLY A 88 -4.07 24.16 6.16
N LYS A 89 -4.62 25.38 6.07
CA LYS A 89 -5.89 25.63 5.37
C LYS A 89 -5.74 25.83 3.87
N GLY A 90 -4.58 26.28 3.43
CA GLY A 90 -4.26 26.59 2.04
C GLY A 90 -3.36 25.52 1.40
N VAL A 91 -3.74 24.25 1.54
CA VAL A 91 -2.93 23.13 1.05
C VAL A 91 -2.99 23.03 -0.46
N ILE A 92 -1.82 22.93 -1.10
CA ILE A 92 -1.68 22.70 -2.54
C ILE A 92 -1.00 21.34 -2.72
N LEU A 93 -1.71 20.40 -3.34
CA LEU A 93 -1.18 19.13 -3.78
C LEU A 93 -0.63 19.28 -5.20
N GLU A 94 0.68 19.08 -5.37
CA GLU A 94 1.29 19.02 -6.70
C GLU A 94 0.99 17.66 -7.35
N LYS A 95 1.12 17.58 -8.69
CA LYS A 95 0.97 16.32 -9.41
C LYS A 95 1.98 15.31 -8.88
N PRO A 96 1.56 14.10 -8.47
CA PRO A 96 2.47 13.09 -7.97
C PRO A 96 3.46 12.63 -9.05
N GLU A 97 4.70 12.38 -8.64
CA GLU A 97 5.66 11.68 -9.47
C GLU A 97 5.48 10.17 -9.29
N VAL A 98 5.48 9.42 -10.39
CA VAL A 98 5.36 7.96 -10.37
C VAL A 98 6.63 7.36 -10.94
N THR A 99 7.20 6.40 -10.21
CA THR A 99 8.27 5.52 -10.68
C THR A 99 7.84 4.07 -10.45
N PHE A 100 8.48 3.12 -11.11
CA PHE A 100 8.14 1.71 -10.91
C PHE A 100 9.36 0.81 -11.14
N VAL A 101 9.23 -0.42 -10.67
CA VAL A 101 10.09 -1.54 -11.03
C VAL A 101 9.23 -2.68 -11.55
N VAL A 102 9.78 -3.50 -12.44
CA VAL A 102 9.11 -4.72 -12.89
C VAL A 102 9.02 -5.67 -11.70
N ALA A 103 7.81 -6.18 -11.43
CA ALA A 103 7.59 -7.12 -10.35
C ALA A 103 8.23 -8.48 -10.67
N SER A 104 8.66 -9.19 -9.63
CA SER A 104 9.19 -10.56 -9.75
C SER A 104 8.10 -11.60 -9.97
N HIS A 105 6.86 -11.27 -9.61
CA HIS A 105 5.68 -12.12 -9.72
C HIS A 105 4.45 -11.27 -10.06
N ASN A 106 3.40 -11.90 -10.53
CA ASN A 106 2.12 -11.24 -10.76
C ASN A 106 1.45 -10.84 -9.43
N ALA A 107 0.49 -9.92 -9.51
CA ALA A 107 -0.34 -9.58 -8.38
C ALA A 107 -1.14 -10.80 -7.88
N ILE A 108 -1.60 -10.70 -6.65
CA ILE A 108 -2.42 -11.76 -6.04
C ILE A 108 -3.73 -11.87 -6.80
N ASN A 109 -4.10 -13.10 -7.16
CA ASN A 109 -5.23 -13.37 -8.03
C ASN A 109 -6.54 -13.53 -7.23
N VAL A 110 -7.05 -12.43 -6.72
CA VAL A 110 -8.37 -12.33 -6.08
C VAL A 110 -9.23 -11.37 -6.87
N ASP A 111 -10.38 -11.83 -7.30
CA ASP A 111 -11.29 -11.03 -8.13
C ASP A 111 -12.49 -10.50 -7.36
N VAL A 112 -12.92 -9.29 -7.69
CA VAL A 112 -14.23 -8.80 -7.29
C VAL A 112 -15.30 -9.47 -8.14
N VAL A 113 -16.32 -10.03 -7.51
CA VAL A 113 -17.43 -10.69 -8.19
C VAL A 113 -18.40 -9.64 -8.73
N TYR A 114 -18.27 -9.33 -10.00
CA TYR A 114 -19.17 -8.42 -10.70
C TYR A 114 -20.55 -9.06 -10.96
N GLY A 115 -21.57 -8.21 -11.09
CA GLY A 115 -22.94 -8.61 -11.41
C GLY A 115 -23.94 -8.20 -10.34
N LYS A 116 -25.00 -8.99 -10.15
CA LYS A 116 -26.12 -8.63 -9.26
C LYS A 116 -25.77 -8.51 -7.79
N THR A 117 -24.63 -9.07 -7.38
CA THR A 117 -24.16 -9.06 -5.99
C THR A 117 -23.31 -7.86 -5.64
N LEU A 118 -22.81 -7.12 -6.64
CA LEU A 118 -22.12 -5.85 -6.42
C LEU A 118 -23.15 -4.73 -6.46
N VAL A 119 -23.51 -4.20 -5.30
CA VAL A 119 -24.65 -3.28 -5.15
C VAL A 119 -24.20 -1.97 -4.53
N LYS A 120 -24.50 -0.86 -5.19
CA LYS A 120 -24.43 0.47 -4.58
C LYS A 120 -25.74 0.77 -3.85
N HIS A 121 -25.63 1.18 -2.60
CA HIS A 121 -26.75 1.48 -1.71
C HIS A 121 -27.13 2.97 -1.73
N PRO A 122 -28.34 3.33 -1.28
CA PRO A 122 -28.81 4.72 -1.28
C PRO A 122 -27.98 5.71 -0.45
N ASP A 123 -27.33 5.24 0.61
CA ASP A 123 -26.43 6.02 1.47
C ASP A 123 -25.03 6.22 0.86
N GLY A 124 -24.82 5.72 -0.34
CA GLY A 124 -23.57 5.88 -1.07
C GLY A 124 -22.57 4.75 -0.90
N HIS A 125 -22.73 3.83 0.06
CA HIS A 125 -21.83 2.71 0.20
C HIS A 125 -22.04 1.65 -0.91
N THR A 126 -21.07 0.79 -1.12
CA THR A 126 -21.18 -0.41 -1.97
C THR A 126 -20.89 -1.66 -1.16
N SER A 127 -21.57 -2.75 -1.49
CA SER A 127 -21.28 -4.08 -0.96
C SER A 127 -21.14 -5.08 -2.09
N GLY A 128 -20.36 -6.15 -1.86
CA GLY A 128 -20.09 -7.16 -2.87
C GLY A 128 -19.38 -8.36 -2.29
N PHE A 129 -18.81 -9.13 -3.18
CA PHE A 129 -18.01 -10.30 -2.83
C PHE A 129 -16.69 -10.27 -3.59
N ILE A 130 -15.67 -10.81 -2.93
CA ILE A 130 -14.41 -11.19 -3.58
C ILE A 130 -14.28 -12.71 -3.58
N PHE A 131 -13.48 -13.20 -4.50
CA PHE A 131 -13.26 -14.61 -4.74
C PHE A 131 -11.78 -14.86 -5.01
N ASN A 132 -11.15 -15.75 -4.23
CA ASN A 132 -9.78 -16.19 -4.52
C ASN A 132 -9.82 -17.24 -5.63
N ASN A 133 -9.57 -16.84 -6.86
CA ASN A 133 -9.48 -17.73 -8.02
C ASN A 133 -8.04 -18.21 -8.28
N GLY A 134 -7.09 -17.83 -7.43
CA GLY A 134 -5.70 -18.30 -7.46
C GLY A 134 -5.53 -19.69 -6.87
N THR A 135 -4.29 -20.12 -6.84
CA THR A 135 -3.87 -21.43 -6.27
C THR A 135 -3.20 -21.28 -4.90
N THR A 136 -3.03 -20.07 -4.42
CA THR A 136 -2.35 -19.75 -3.16
C THR A 136 -3.30 -19.05 -2.19
N THR A 137 -3.09 -19.29 -0.91
CA THR A 137 -3.78 -18.58 0.17
C THR A 137 -3.32 -17.11 0.19
N VAL A 138 -4.24 -16.19 0.35
CA VAL A 138 -3.98 -14.75 0.50
C VAL A 138 -4.34 -14.26 1.89
N TYR A 139 -3.63 -13.24 2.35
CA TYR A 139 -3.73 -12.75 3.72
C TYR A 139 -3.88 -11.24 3.76
N GLY A 140 -4.60 -10.75 4.77
CA GLY A 140 -4.78 -9.31 4.99
C GLY A 140 -5.47 -8.60 3.81
N VAL A 141 -6.44 -9.28 3.19
CA VAL A 141 -7.11 -8.80 1.97
C VAL A 141 -8.00 -7.61 2.28
N LYS A 142 -7.77 -6.52 1.57
CA LYS A 142 -8.63 -5.33 1.53
C LYS A 142 -8.96 -4.99 0.10
N VAL A 143 -10.17 -4.52 -0.13
CA VAL A 143 -10.65 -4.08 -1.43
C VAL A 143 -10.62 -2.56 -1.49
N TYR A 144 -10.09 -2.03 -2.58
CA TYR A 144 -10.12 -0.61 -2.92
C TYR A 144 -10.95 -0.40 -4.17
N ALA A 145 -11.53 0.77 -4.32
CA ALA A 145 -12.20 1.17 -5.56
C ALA A 145 -12.18 2.69 -5.73
N VAL A 146 -12.12 3.11 -6.98
CA VAL A 146 -12.33 4.51 -7.35
C VAL A 146 -13.80 4.86 -7.27
N ILE A 147 -14.13 6.00 -6.70
CA ILE A 147 -15.48 6.51 -6.54
C ILE A 147 -15.66 7.76 -7.41
N TYR A 148 -16.72 7.76 -8.21
CA TYR A 148 -17.07 8.87 -9.08
C TYR A 148 -18.36 9.55 -8.67
N GLY A 149 -18.40 10.87 -8.85
CA GLY A 149 -19.58 11.70 -8.68
C GLY A 149 -20.54 11.64 -9.88
N ARG A 150 -21.70 12.31 -9.75
CA ARG A 150 -22.72 12.37 -10.81
C ARG A 150 -22.25 13.09 -12.07
N ASP A 151 -21.27 13.96 -11.95
CA ASP A 151 -20.63 14.68 -13.06
C ASP A 151 -19.51 13.87 -13.73
N GLY A 152 -19.31 12.60 -13.31
CA GLY A 152 -18.25 11.72 -13.79
C GLY A 152 -16.87 12.08 -13.26
N LYS A 153 -16.76 13.04 -12.33
CA LYS A 153 -15.48 13.40 -11.72
C LYS A 153 -15.08 12.42 -10.66
N PHE A 154 -13.78 12.19 -10.57
CA PHE A 154 -13.13 11.49 -9.49
C PHE A 154 -13.46 12.17 -8.15
N LEU A 155 -14.00 11.42 -7.21
CA LEU A 155 -14.55 11.94 -5.96
C LEU A 155 -13.77 11.45 -4.75
N ASP A 156 -13.51 10.14 -4.69
CA ASP A 156 -12.86 9.49 -3.55
C ASP A 156 -12.27 8.14 -3.99
N VAL A 157 -11.53 7.53 -3.09
CA VAL A 157 -11.18 6.11 -3.14
C VAL A 157 -11.81 5.44 -1.91
N GLY A 158 -12.66 4.47 -2.17
CA GLY A 158 -13.21 3.61 -1.13
C GLY A 158 -12.20 2.55 -0.69
N LYS A 159 -12.31 2.12 0.55
CA LYS A 159 -11.57 1.01 1.13
C LYS A 159 -12.56 0.13 1.88
N SER A 160 -12.45 -1.19 1.76
CA SER A 160 -13.32 -2.11 2.48
C SER A 160 -13.18 -1.93 4.00
N VAL A 161 -14.29 -2.07 4.69
CA VAL A 161 -14.35 -2.01 6.17
C VAL A 161 -13.77 -3.31 6.74
N GLU A 162 -14.16 -4.42 6.16
CA GLU A 162 -13.71 -5.74 6.55
C GLU A 162 -12.24 -5.95 6.16
N ILE A 163 -11.50 -6.54 7.06
CA ILE A 163 -10.17 -7.08 6.81
C ILE A 163 -10.36 -8.59 6.77
N ILE A 164 -10.09 -9.17 5.60
CA ILE A 164 -10.14 -10.62 5.44
C ILE A 164 -8.74 -11.14 5.78
N ASP A 165 -8.62 -11.64 6.99
CA ASP A 165 -7.34 -12.07 7.54
C ASP A 165 -6.68 -13.14 6.68
N LYS A 166 -7.48 -14.10 6.19
CA LYS A 166 -7.04 -15.23 5.38
C LYS A 166 -8.13 -15.61 4.39
N MET A 167 -7.73 -15.94 3.17
CA MET A 167 -8.62 -16.40 2.11
C MET A 167 -7.97 -17.53 1.32
N GLU A 168 -8.47 -18.75 1.50
CA GLU A 168 -7.99 -19.94 0.81
C GLU A 168 -8.39 -19.94 -0.67
N PRO A 169 -7.71 -20.69 -1.55
CA PRO A 169 -8.15 -20.92 -2.91
C PRO A 169 -9.60 -21.41 -2.98
N GLY A 170 -10.40 -20.77 -3.82
CA GLY A 170 -11.82 -21.11 -3.99
C GLY A 170 -12.76 -20.47 -2.96
N GLU A 171 -12.27 -19.76 -1.96
CA GLU A 171 -13.13 -19.09 -1.00
C GLU A 171 -13.70 -17.79 -1.53
N LYS A 172 -14.86 -17.43 -0.96
CA LYS A 172 -15.59 -16.21 -1.28
C LYS A 172 -15.97 -15.47 -0.02
N PHE A 173 -15.64 -14.19 0.06
CA PHE A 173 -15.96 -13.32 1.20
C PHE A 173 -16.78 -12.11 0.78
N ALA A 174 -17.67 -11.67 1.67
CA ALA A 174 -18.37 -10.41 1.50
C ALA A 174 -17.49 -9.24 1.92
N PHE A 175 -17.67 -8.10 1.27
CA PHE A 175 -17.09 -6.82 1.69
C PHE A 175 -18.11 -5.70 1.61
N SER A 176 -17.89 -4.67 2.43
CA SER A 176 -18.59 -3.39 2.37
C SER A 176 -17.58 -2.26 2.27
N MET A 177 -17.90 -1.22 1.52
CA MET A 177 -17.02 -0.09 1.28
C MET A 177 -17.81 1.20 1.34
N TYR A 178 -17.35 2.13 2.17
CA TYR A 178 -18.00 3.43 2.37
C TYR A 178 -17.14 4.55 1.80
N PRO A 179 -17.76 5.55 1.16
CA PRO A 179 -17.10 6.81 0.85
C PRO A 179 -16.85 7.57 2.15
N ASP A 180 -16.01 8.60 2.11
CA ASP A 180 -15.97 9.54 3.23
C ASP A 180 -17.36 10.12 3.48
N PRO A 181 -17.82 10.22 4.74
CA PRO A 181 -19.16 10.73 5.08
C PRO A 181 -19.48 12.10 4.48
N THR A 182 -18.48 12.97 4.31
CA THR A 182 -18.64 14.30 3.69
C THR A 182 -18.94 14.24 2.20
N LEU A 183 -18.67 13.11 1.56
CA LEU A 183 -18.82 12.89 0.12
C LEU A 183 -19.95 11.93 -0.24
N ALA A 184 -20.52 11.21 0.73
CA ALA A 184 -21.46 10.12 0.50
C ALA A 184 -22.66 10.50 -0.39
N SER A 185 -23.25 11.67 -0.19
CA SER A 185 -24.39 12.15 -0.99
C SER A 185 -24.06 12.46 -2.47
N LYS A 186 -22.78 12.58 -2.81
CA LYS A 186 -22.30 12.89 -4.15
C LYS A 186 -21.97 11.66 -4.97
N VAL A 187 -21.87 10.48 -4.34
CA VAL A 187 -21.46 9.22 -4.98
C VAL A 187 -22.44 8.80 -6.07
N SER A 188 -21.92 8.56 -7.26
CA SER A 188 -22.68 8.01 -8.40
C SER A 188 -22.38 6.53 -8.61
N TYR A 189 -21.13 6.16 -8.79
CA TYR A 189 -20.72 4.76 -9.01
C TYR A 189 -19.31 4.49 -8.53
N TYR A 190 -18.98 3.22 -8.43
CA TYR A 190 -17.65 2.68 -8.11
C TYR A 190 -17.06 2.00 -9.33
N SER A 191 -15.76 2.07 -9.48
CA SER A 191 -15.00 1.45 -10.57
C SER A 191 -13.60 1.08 -10.10
N CYS A 192 -12.85 0.38 -10.97
CA CYS A 192 -11.44 0.04 -10.71
C CYS A 192 -11.25 -0.61 -9.33
N PHE A 193 -12.02 -1.68 -9.07
CA PHE A 193 -11.84 -2.45 -7.85
C PHE A 193 -10.53 -3.23 -7.93
N ASP A 194 -9.71 -3.10 -6.90
CA ASP A 194 -8.44 -3.84 -6.79
C ASP A 194 -8.13 -4.16 -5.33
N LEU A 195 -7.12 -5.00 -5.13
CA LEU A 195 -6.63 -5.39 -3.82
C LEU A 195 -5.41 -4.57 -3.43
N GLY A 196 -5.41 -4.13 -2.18
CA GLY A 196 -4.20 -3.79 -1.47
C GLY A 196 -3.39 -2.59 -1.95
N ALA A 197 -3.90 -1.39 -1.74
CA ALA A 197 -3.10 -0.17 -1.88
C ALA A 197 -2.66 0.43 -0.52
N ASP A 198 -2.54 -0.37 0.53
CA ASP A 198 -1.91 0.11 1.77
C ASP A 198 -0.41 0.33 1.54
N PRO A 199 0.15 1.44 2.06
CA PRO A 199 1.56 1.72 1.86
C PRO A 199 2.43 0.65 2.52
N THR A 200 3.41 0.17 1.77
CA THR A 200 4.48 -0.69 2.27
C THR A 200 5.63 0.19 2.79
N GLN A 201 6.08 -0.09 3.99
CA GLN A 201 7.19 0.63 4.61
C GLN A 201 8.29 -0.36 5.01
N THR A 202 9.55 0.06 4.83
CA THR A 202 10.72 -0.74 5.22
C THR A 202 11.32 -0.20 6.50
N VAL A 203 11.64 -1.09 7.42
CA VAL A 203 12.29 -0.80 8.69
C VAL A 203 13.64 -1.47 8.70
N ALA A 204 14.68 -0.74 9.13
CA ALA A 204 16.00 -1.27 9.37
C ALA A 204 16.25 -1.36 10.89
N VAL A 205 16.72 -2.51 11.35
CA VAL A 205 17.21 -2.71 12.71
C VAL A 205 18.64 -3.24 12.66
N GLU A 206 19.41 -3.07 13.72
CA GLU A 206 20.71 -3.72 13.86
C GLU A 206 20.51 -5.07 14.52
N ARG A 207 21.11 -6.12 13.96
CA ARG A 207 21.09 -7.50 14.46
C ARG A 207 22.47 -8.10 14.26
N ASP A 208 23.11 -8.57 15.31
CA ASP A 208 24.47 -9.17 15.30
C ASP A 208 25.49 -8.27 14.56
N GLY A 209 25.41 -6.94 14.75
CA GLY A 209 26.27 -5.96 14.11
C GLY A 209 26.00 -5.74 12.61
N ASN A 210 24.96 -6.32 12.05
CA ASN A 210 24.54 -6.15 10.67
C ASN A 210 23.16 -5.47 10.58
N LYS A 211 22.90 -4.81 9.43
CA LYS A 211 21.56 -4.27 9.15
C LYS A 211 20.63 -5.40 8.74
N TYR A 212 19.55 -5.57 9.51
CA TYR A 212 18.43 -6.43 9.19
C TYR A 212 17.26 -5.56 8.72
N TYR A 213 16.60 -5.96 7.65
CA TYR A 213 15.47 -5.23 7.06
C TYR A 213 14.23 -6.10 7.08
N PHE A 214 13.12 -5.49 7.46
CA PHE A 214 11.80 -6.07 7.29
C PHE A 214 10.83 -5.01 6.78
N THR A 215 9.72 -5.43 6.23
CA THR A 215 8.69 -4.53 5.73
C THR A 215 7.40 -4.70 6.50
N TYR A 216 6.52 -3.70 6.42
CA TYR A 216 5.16 -3.85 6.92
C TYR A 216 4.18 -3.08 6.04
N LEU A 217 2.94 -3.57 6.00
CA LEU A 217 1.78 -2.95 5.36
C LEU A 217 0.87 -2.43 6.45
N SER A 218 0.62 -1.13 6.49
CA SER A 218 -0.35 -0.51 7.40
C SER A 218 -0.61 0.95 7.03
N SER A 219 -1.80 1.46 7.37
CA SER A 219 -2.04 2.91 7.45
C SER A 219 -1.51 3.53 8.75
N GLY A 220 -1.25 2.72 9.78
CA GLY A 220 -0.50 3.11 10.96
C GLY A 220 1.01 3.21 10.67
N TYR A 221 1.80 3.51 11.66
CA TYR A 221 3.24 3.62 11.50
C TYR A 221 4.02 3.03 12.69
N VAL A 222 5.23 2.59 12.39
CA VAL A 222 6.17 2.01 13.34
C VAL A 222 7.27 3.00 13.66
N THR A 223 7.61 3.11 14.93
CA THR A 223 8.75 3.90 15.43
C THR A 223 9.57 3.05 16.38
N ASP A 224 10.78 3.52 16.68
CA ASP A 224 11.66 2.94 17.73
C ASP A 224 11.91 1.44 17.58
N ALA A 225 11.95 0.94 16.33
CA ALA A 225 12.22 -0.47 16.08
C ALA A 225 13.68 -0.82 16.38
N LYS A 226 13.87 -1.92 17.12
CA LYS A 226 15.18 -2.48 17.42
C LYS A 226 15.10 -4.00 17.50
N PHE A 227 16.22 -4.66 17.23
CA PHE A 227 16.41 -6.08 17.51
C PHE A 227 17.07 -6.27 18.87
N ASP A 228 16.59 -7.21 19.65
CA ASP A 228 17.19 -7.66 20.89
C ASP A 228 17.92 -8.98 20.61
N ASP A 229 19.22 -8.92 20.39
CA ASP A 229 20.05 -10.08 20.05
C ASP A 229 20.10 -11.12 21.16
N PHE A 230 19.89 -10.72 22.42
CA PHE A 230 19.89 -11.66 23.54
C PHE A 230 18.59 -12.48 23.62
N GLN A 231 17.46 -11.85 23.31
CA GLN A 231 16.13 -12.49 23.38
C GLN A 231 15.62 -12.90 21.99
N GLN A 232 16.40 -12.67 20.93
CA GLN A 232 16.07 -12.99 19.55
C GLN A 232 14.67 -12.48 19.15
N LYS A 233 14.40 -11.20 19.38
CA LYS A 233 13.11 -10.58 19.13
C LYS A 233 13.22 -9.16 18.59
N ILE A 234 12.23 -8.77 17.84
CA ILE A 234 12.02 -7.37 17.44
C ILE A 234 11.16 -6.67 18.48
N ILE A 235 11.59 -5.51 18.94
CA ILE A 235 10.84 -4.61 19.81
C ILE A 235 10.58 -3.33 19.03
N LEU A 236 9.33 -2.89 18.99
CA LEU A 236 8.93 -1.70 18.27
C LEU A 236 7.74 -0.99 18.92
N THR A 237 7.53 0.26 18.54
CA THR A 237 6.34 1.02 18.88
C THR A 237 5.46 1.12 17.63
N ALA A 238 4.28 0.51 17.66
CA ALA A 238 3.28 0.62 16.60
C ALA A 238 2.22 1.66 16.99
N ARG A 239 1.93 2.60 16.11
CA ARG A 239 0.99 3.69 16.36
C ARG A 239 -0.15 3.67 15.37
N ASN A 240 -1.36 3.69 15.90
CA ASN A 240 -2.58 3.94 15.15
C ASN A 240 -3.16 5.31 15.56
N PRO A 241 -2.92 6.37 14.80
CA PRO A 241 -3.47 7.70 15.11
C PRO A 241 -4.93 7.86 14.67
N PHE A 242 -5.49 6.91 13.93
CA PHE A 242 -6.80 6.98 13.33
C PHE A 242 -7.92 6.54 14.30
N PRO A 243 -9.16 6.98 14.06
CA PRO A 243 -10.31 6.60 14.91
C PRO A 243 -10.75 5.14 14.70
N ASP A 244 -10.31 4.51 13.62
CA ASP A 244 -10.66 3.14 13.28
C ASP A 244 -9.52 2.18 13.65
N THR A 245 -9.85 0.92 13.90
CA THR A 245 -8.85 -0.16 14.01
C THR A 245 -8.02 -0.23 12.73
N GLN A 246 -6.70 -0.31 12.86
CA GLN A 246 -5.80 -0.52 11.75
C GLN A 246 -5.19 -1.91 11.82
N PHE A 247 -5.14 -2.56 10.67
CA PHE A 247 -4.42 -3.80 10.52
C PHE A 247 -2.95 -3.50 10.20
N VAL A 248 -2.04 -4.22 10.83
CA VAL A 248 -0.62 -4.20 10.49
C VAL A 248 -0.18 -5.61 10.12
N ASN A 249 0.51 -5.73 9.02
CA ASN A 249 1.08 -6.99 8.54
C ASN A 249 2.59 -6.81 8.37
N PHE A 250 3.35 -7.40 9.26
CA PHE A 250 4.81 -7.43 9.19
C PHE A 250 5.26 -8.58 8.31
N MET A 251 6.25 -8.32 7.47
CA MET A 251 6.83 -9.30 6.56
C MET A 251 8.31 -9.47 6.90
N PHE A 252 8.66 -10.65 7.38
CA PHE A 252 10.03 -11.03 7.75
C PHE A 252 10.58 -12.04 6.76
N PRO A 253 11.85 -11.91 6.33
CA PRO A 253 12.49 -12.96 5.56
C PRO A 253 12.49 -14.29 6.32
N GLU A 254 12.31 -15.38 5.59
CA GLU A 254 12.40 -16.71 6.17
C GLU A 254 13.81 -16.98 6.69
N GLU A 255 13.90 -17.45 7.92
CA GLU A 255 15.13 -17.97 8.53
C GLU A 255 15.10 -19.51 8.59
N SER A 256 13.91 -20.06 8.89
CA SER A 256 13.65 -21.50 8.82
C SER A 256 12.21 -21.80 8.43
N GLY A 257 12.00 -23.00 7.87
CA GLY A 257 10.69 -23.45 7.42
C GLY A 257 9.67 -23.65 8.55
N ASP A 258 10.14 -23.90 9.77
CA ASP A 258 9.32 -24.20 10.97
C ASP A 258 9.24 -23.04 11.95
N GLN A 259 9.63 -21.83 11.53
CA GLN A 259 9.66 -20.65 12.38
C GLN A 259 8.29 -20.36 12.98
N LYS A 260 8.23 -20.18 14.30
CA LYS A 260 7.01 -19.85 15.04
C LYS A 260 7.19 -18.55 15.79
N PHE A 261 6.32 -17.62 15.51
CA PHE A 261 6.32 -16.33 16.16
C PHE A 261 5.43 -16.32 17.41
N SER A 262 5.68 -15.37 18.29
CA SER A 262 4.76 -14.92 19.32
C SER A 262 4.73 -13.40 19.35
N VAL A 263 3.57 -12.83 19.66
CA VAL A 263 3.39 -11.37 19.69
C VAL A 263 2.86 -10.95 21.03
N ILE A 264 3.58 -10.02 21.67
CA ILE A 264 3.20 -9.39 22.92
C ILE A 264 2.96 -7.91 22.64
N SER A 265 1.82 -7.38 23.03
CA SER A 265 1.49 -5.97 22.92
C SER A 265 1.16 -5.42 24.30
N ASN A 266 1.84 -4.34 24.71
CA ASN A 266 1.66 -3.70 26.02
C ASN A 266 1.79 -4.69 27.20
N GLY A 267 2.68 -5.68 27.08
CA GLY A 267 2.94 -6.69 28.11
C GLY A 267 1.96 -7.87 28.14
N ALA A 268 1.01 -7.95 27.21
CA ALA A 268 0.07 -9.07 27.10
C ALA A 268 0.22 -9.76 25.73
N ALA A 269 0.11 -11.09 25.71
CA ALA A 269 0.02 -11.83 24.46
C ALA A 269 -1.27 -11.45 23.72
N ILE A 270 -1.20 -11.28 22.42
CA ILE A 270 -2.34 -10.93 21.57
C ILE A 270 -2.55 -11.98 20.50
N ASP A 271 -3.78 -12.06 20.00
CA ASP A 271 -4.10 -12.85 18.82
C ASP A 271 -3.46 -12.23 17.59
N PHE A 272 -2.85 -13.07 16.78
CA PHE A 272 -2.22 -12.66 15.52
C PHE A 272 -2.32 -13.79 14.48
N LEU A 273 -2.12 -13.43 13.23
CA LEU A 273 -2.02 -14.35 12.13
C LEU A 273 -0.55 -14.59 11.81
N GLN A 274 -0.21 -15.85 11.57
CA GLN A 274 1.08 -16.22 11.03
C GLN A 274 0.88 -17.01 9.76
N SER A 275 1.59 -16.64 8.71
CA SER A 275 1.58 -17.36 7.44
C SER A 275 2.89 -17.17 6.70
N LYS A 276 3.16 -18.01 5.73
CA LYS A 276 4.31 -17.91 4.85
C LYS A 276 3.83 -17.75 3.42
N ASP A 277 4.42 -16.80 2.70
CA ASP A 277 4.14 -16.59 1.30
C ASP A 277 5.05 -17.44 0.38
N PRO A 278 4.72 -17.55 -0.94
CA PRO A 278 5.55 -18.28 -1.89
C PRO A 278 6.92 -17.65 -2.13
N ASP A 279 7.12 -16.37 -1.80
CA ASP A 279 8.38 -15.65 -1.97
C ASP A 279 9.35 -15.88 -0.79
N GLY A 280 8.92 -16.66 0.21
CA GLY A 280 9.74 -16.99 1.38
C GLY A 280 9.72 -15.93 2.46
N TYR A 281 8.63 -15.17 2.59
CA TYR A 281 8.44 -14.25 3.69
C TYR A 281 7.42 -14.81 4.68
N TRP A 282 7.72 -14.64 5.95
CA TRP A 282 6.77 -14.82 7.02
C TRP A 282 5.95 -13.56 7.23
N HIS A 283 4.64 -13.73 7.30
CA HIS A 283 3.68 -12.70 7.66
C HIS A 283 3.29 -12.86 9.12
N VAL A 284 3.39 -11.78 9.88
CA VAL A 284 2.92 -11.67 11.26
C VAL A 284 1.97 -10.48 11.33
N ALA A 285 0.68 -10.74 11.48
CA ALA A 285 -0.32 -9.70 11.30
C ALA A 285 -1.30 -9.64 12.48
N PHE A 286 -1.67 -8.44 12.90
CA PHE A 286 -2.60 -8.20 14.00
C PHE A 286 -3.26 -6.83 13.90
N ASN A 287 -4.26 -6.59 14.75
CA ASN A 287 -5.01 -5.35 14.80
C ASN A 287 -4.42 -4.35 15.82
N LEU A 288 -4.28 -3.10 15.39
CA LEU A 288 -3.97 -1.96 16.25
C LEU A 288 -5.25 -1.25 16.65
N PRO A 289 -5.56 -1.10 17.96
CA PRO A 289 -6.75 -0.39 18.42
C PRO A 289 -6.79 1.06 17.93
N PRO A 290 -7.97 1.67 17.84
CA PRO A 290 -8.13 3.08 17.47
C PRO A 290 -7.33 4.02 18.38
N LYS A 291 -6.73 5.07 17.82
CA LYS A 291 -6.01 6.14 18.55
C LYS A 291 -5.03 5.61 19.60
N SER A 292 -4.33 4.54 19.26
CA SER A 292 -3.45 3.81 20.20
C SER A 292 -1.97 3.96 19.88
N THR A 293 -1.18 3.76 20.92
CA THR A 293 0.25 3.47 20.84
C THR A 293 0.47 2.11 21.52
N SER A 294 0.99 1.16 20.78
CA SER A 294 1.25 -0.21 21.23
C SER A 294 2.75 -0.47 21.26
N TYR A 295 3.26 -0.89 22.41
CA TYR A 295 4.61 -1.38 22.56
C TYR A 295 4.61 -2.88 22.25
N VAL A 296 5.20 -3.25 21.13
CA VAL A 296 5.09 -4.60 20.58
C VAL A 296 6.45 -5.30 20.65
N SER A 297 6.44 -6.55 21.08
CA SER A 297 7.55 -7.46 20.83
C SER A 297 7.08 -8.64 19.98
N ILE A 298 7.90 -9.00 18.99
CA ILE A 298 7.71 -10.15 18.10
C ILE A 298 8.91 -11.06 18.31
N ASP A 299 8.66 -12.22 18.91
CA ASP A 299 9.66 -13.25 19.18
C ASP A 299 9.55 -14.35 18.12
N GLY A 300 10.59 -15.19 18.01
CA GLY A 300 10.59 -16.35 17.11
C GLY A 300 11.65 -16.27 16.00
N PHE A 301 12.62 -15.38 16.16
CA PHE A 301 13.78 -15.31 15.27
C PHE A 301 14.86 -16.30 15.73
N GLU A 302 15.67 -16.80 14.80
CA GLU A 302 16.75 -17.75 15.10
C GLU A 302 17.99 -17.05 15.66
N GLU A 303 18.79 -17.82 16.44
CA GLU A 303 20.03 -17.33 17.06
C GLU A 303 21.17 -17.09 16.06
N HIS A 304 21.01 -17.51 14.81
CA HIS A 304 22.09 -17.39 13.82
C HIS A 304 21.92 -16.17 12.95
N PRO A 305 23.02 -15.44 12.67
CA PRO A 305 22.97 -14.31 11.77
C PRO A 305 22.47 -14.78 10.40
N LEU A 306 21.50 -14.06 9.84
CA LEU A 306 21.06 -14.30 8.49
C LEU A 306 22.27 -14.26 7.56
N LEU A 307 22.59 -15.36 6.93
CA LEU A 307 23.40 -15.31 5.72
C LEU A 307 22.64 -14.40 4.74
N PRO A 308 23.29 -13.43 4.09
CA PRO A 308 22.61 -12.56 3.15
C PRO A 308 22.01 -13.44 2.04
N VAL A 309 20.73 -13.74 2.16
CA VAL A 309 19.98 -14.47 1.17
C VAL A 309 19.94 -13.60 -0.07
N GLY A 310 20.42 -14.15 -1.20
CA GLY A 310 20.70 -13.40 -2.42
C GLY A 310 19.52 -12.64 -3.07
N ASN A 311 18.32 -12.75 -2.51
CA ASN A 311 17.12 -12.10 -3.02
C ASN A 311 16.91 -10.66 -2.51
N TYR A 312 17.60 -10.21 -1.45
CA TYR A 312 17.62 -8.78 -1.08
C TYR A 312 18.09 -7.86 -2.18
N ARG A 313 18.82 -8.41 -3.15
CA ARG A 313 19.33 -7.66 -4.30
C ARG A 313 18.22 -6.99 -5.10
N ASN A 314 17.03 -7.55 -5.12
CA ASN A 314 15.90 -7.00 -5.87
C ASN A 314 15.22 -5.83 -5.10
N TYR A 315 15.05 -5.92 -3.78
CA TYR A 315 14.47 -4.83 -2.99
C TYR A 315 15.46 -3.69 -2.72
N LEU A 316 16.73 -3.97 -2.49
CA LEU A 316 17.77 -2.93 -2.44
C LEU A 316 17.95 -2.23 -3.80
N LEU A 317 17.75 -2.94 -4.91
CA LEU A 317 17.73 -2.34 -6.24
C LEU A 317 16.51 -1.42 -6.46
N ILE A 318 15.43 -1.61 -5.69
CA ILE A 318 14.24 -0.75 -5.72
C ILE A 318 14.46 0.53 -4.91
N ILE A 319 15.01 0.42 -3.69
CA ILE A 319 15.17 1.55 -2.76
C ILE A 319 16.34 2.46 -3.15
N ILE A 320 17.47 1.90 -3.58
CA ILE A 320 18.67 2.67 -3.92
C ILE A 320 18.46 3.59 -5.14
N PRO A 321 17.84 3.16 -6.26
CA PRO A 321 17.55 4.05 -7.38
C PRO A 321 16.57 5.16 -7.04
N ILE A 322 15.55 4.90 -6.21
CA ILE A 322 14.56 5.90 -5.79
C ILE A 322 15.23 6.99 -4.94
N ALA A 323 16.04 6.59 -3.96
CA ALA A 323 16.82 7.54 -3.15
C ALA A 323 17.86 8.31 -3.99
N ALA A 324 18.53 7.65 -4.93
CA ALA A 324 19.51 8.27 -5.82
C ALA A 324 18.86 9.22 -6.82
N ALA A 325 17.70 8.89 -7.37
CA ALA A 325 16.93 9.77 -8.25
C ALA A 325 16.45 11.03 -7.52
N ALA A 326 15.91 10.88 -6.31
CA ALA A 326 15.49 12.01 -5.48
C ALA A 326 16.68 12.95 -5.14
N ILE A 327 17.83 12.39 -4.79
CA ILE A 327 19.05 13.14 -4.50
C ILE A 327 19.58 13.84 -5.77
N SER A 328 19.53 13.19 -6.91
CA SER A 328 19.97 13.74 -8.20
C SER A 328 19.13 14.92 -8.66
N VAL A 329 17.81 14.86 -8.48
CA VAL A 329 16.89 15.97 -8.78
C VAL A 329 17.17 17.18 -7.86
N ILE A 330 17.44 16.94 -6.58
CA ILE A 330 17.78 18.00 -5.62
C ILE A 330 19.10 18.69 -6.00
N ILE A 331 20.11 17.91 -6.40
CA ILE A 331 21.42 18.43 -6.80
C ILE A 331 21.31 19.18 -8.13
N TRP A 332 20.54 18.70 -9.08
CA TRP A 332 20.33 19.35 -10.38
C TRP A 332 19.61 20.70 -10.23
N LYS A 333 18.52 20.76 -9.41
CA LYS A 333 17.81 21.99 -9.09
C LYS A 333 18.69 23.03 -8.40
N LYS A 334 19.68 22.60 -7.61
CA LYS A 334 20.61 23.49 -6.90
C LYS A 334 21.74 24.04 -7.79
N LYS A 335 22.00 23.41 -8.95
CA LYS A 335 23.01 23.87 -9.93
C LYS A 335 22.42 24.70 -11.07
N SER A 336 21.10 24.67 -11.28
CA SER A 336 20.41 25.39 -12.36
C SER A 336 19.67 26.66 -11.88
N GLY A 337 19.78 27.03 -10.63
CA GLY A 337 19.42 28.34 -10.06
C GLY A 337 20.67 28.99 -9.52
#